data_5efcb45567d50ddbbcc4e8e11511e106
#
_entry.id   5efcb45567d50ddbbcc4e8e11511e106
#
_cell.length_a   1.000
_cell.length_b   1.000
_cell.length_c   1.000
_cell.angle_alpha   90.00
_cell.angle_beta   90.00
_cell.angle_gamma   90.00
#
_symmetry.space_group_name_H-M   'P 1'
#
loop_
_entity.id
_entity.type
_entity.pdbx_description
1 polymer ?
#
loop_
_entity_poly.entity_id
_entity_poly.type
_entity_poly.pdbx_seq_one_letter_code
_entity_poly.pdbx_strand_id
1 'polypeptide(L)'
;MRKWLVFCLVATISAISLSGCSKAGNKNSNSAAGPTSSTQPASAETGVEKVKPAPGTGNVQGKVLFNSKPAENIEVKLCEKFNRFIGGCQGQTYIARTDKDGEYVITNVPPKEYEGLLAKVFETDSFIFATTGIAGLSANKYQVTADKTLFVSPTNLYKGDLKILNPKAGSKVSAQGLELKWDAYPDAAYYKFSIHAEEATVTSPYINERVDGTSFSVDKPLEKGTYRWRVDAFNSSDKKLAESSDDIKFTVN
;
A
#
# COMPACT_ATOMS: atom_id res chain seq x y z
N MET A 1 53.26 -36.52 14.88
CA MET A 1 54.55 -35.76 15.06
C MET A 1 54.22 -34.30 14.86
N ARG A 2 54.27 -33.55 15.98
CA ARG A 2 55.01 -32.28 16.18
C ARG A 2 54.58 -31.15 15.21
N LYS A 3 54.28 -29.92 15.61
CA LYS A 3 54.48 -29.12 16.86
C LYS A 3 53.54 -27.90 16.75
N TRP A 4 52.88 -27.55 17.74
CA TRP A 4 52.65 -26.35 18.51
C TRP A 4 53.52 -25.14 18.13
N LEU A 5 52.93 -23.97 18.00
CA LEU A 5 53.48 -22.72 18.58
C LEU A 5 52.35 -21.70 18.80
N VAL A 6 52.19 -21.39 20.07
CA VAL A 6 51.40 -20.31 20.68
C VAL A 6 52.25 -19.06 20.64
N PHE A 7 51.68 -17.91 20.36
CA PHE A 7 52.20 -16.64 20.88
C PHE A 7 51.07 -15.73 21.33
N CYS A 8 51.25 -15.31 22.57
CA CYS A 8 50.39 -14.42 23.36
C CYS A 8 50.71 -12.94 23.14
N LEU A 9 49.71 -12.14 23.49
CA LEU A 9 49.72 -10.82 24.13
C LEU A 9 50.46 -9.66 23.45
N VAL A 10 49.79 -8.50 23.34
CA VAL A 10 49.82 -7.41 24.33
C VAL A 10 48.69 -6.41 24.04
N ALA A 11 47.98 -6.03 25.08
CA ALA A 11 47.01 -4.95 25.14
C ALA A 11 47.73 -3.59 25.28
N THR A 12 47.18 -2.55 24.68
CA THR A 12 47.42 -1.19 25.19
C THR A 12 46.12 -0.37 25.06
N ILE A 13 45.66 0.05 26.21
CA ILE A 13 44.62 1.04 26.44
C ILE A 13 45.24 2.43 26.23
N SER A 14 44.58 3.30 25.50
CA SER A 14 44.76 4.74 25.66
C SER A 14 43.47 5.47 25.36
N ALA A 15 42.87 5.99 26.39
CA ALA A 15 41.83 7.00 26.36
C ALA A 15 42.47 8.37 26.17
N ILE A 16 41.96 9.19 25.27
CA ILE A 16 42.04 10.66 25.37
C ILE A 16 40.75 11.24 24.80
N SER A 17 40.14 12.04 25.65
CA SER A 17 38.97 12.91 25.41
C SER A 17 39.38 14.19 24.68
N LEU A 18 38.44 14.81 24.03
CA LEU A 18 37.97 16.22 24.09
C LEU A 18 37.61 16.85 22.76
N SER A 19 36.36 17.25 22.68
CA SER A 19 35.81 18.53 22.16
C SER A 19 36.25 19.09 20.81
N GLY A 20 35.24 19.34 19.95
CA GLY A 20 35.36 20.23 18.81
C GLY A 20 34.08 20.34 18.00
N CYS A 21 33.23 21.35 18.27
CA CYS A 21 32.19 21.82 17.37
C CYS A 21 32.82 22.42 16.10
N SER A 22 32.32 22.08 14.92
CA SER A 22 32.19 23.03 13.79
C SER A 22 31.41 22.47 12.61
N LYS A 23 30.33 23.16 12.29
CA LYS A 23 29.75 23.56 10.98
C LYS A 23 29.86 22.68 9.74
N ALA A 24 28.67 22.36 9.24
CA ALA A 24 28.16 22.46 7.85
C ALA A 24 29.01 21.86 6.71
N GLY A 25 28.41 20.84 6.09
CA GLY A 25 28.83 20.31 4.79
C GLY A 25 27.77 19.38 4.26
N ASN A 26 26.87 19.96 3.47
CA ASN A 26 25.83 19.27 2.69
C ASN A 26 26.51 18.31 1.69
N LYS A 27 26.27 17.00 1.80
CA LYS A 27 26.51 16.06 0.69
C LYS A 27 25.35 15.07 0.64
N ASN A 28 24.55 15.23 -0.42
CA ASN A 28 23.61 14.27 -0.95
C ASN A 28 24.21 12.86 -0.95
N SER A 29 23.63 11.95 -0.23
CA SER A 29 23.76 10.52 -0.48
C SER A 29 22.35 9.96 -0.63
N ASN A 30 22.00 9.65 -1.90
CA ASN A 30 20.85 8.87 -2.26
C ASN A 30 20.98 7.48 -1.62
N SER A 31 20.30 7.29 -0.51
CA SER A 31 19.98 5.95 -0.01
C SER A 31 18.57 5.64 -0.47
N ALA A 32 18.46 4.65 -1.34
CA ALA A 32 17.18 4.04 -1.71
C ALA A 32 16.51 3.52 -0.43
N ALA A 33 15.50 4.24 0.05
CA ALA A 33 14.62 3.76 1.10
C ALA A 33 13.69 2.72 0.47
N GLY A 34 13.91 1.45 0.79
CA GLY A 34 12.92 0.39 0.60
C GLY A 34 11.64 0.73 1.37
N PRO A 35 10.51 0.09 1.04
CA PRO A 35 9.24 0.38 1.70
C PRO A 35 9.36 0.03 3.18
N THR A 36 9.50 1.05 4.00
CA THR A 36 9.44 0.92 5.46
C THR A 36 7.99 0.58 5.80
N SER A 37 7.73 -0.68 6.08
CA SER A 37 6.48 -1.14 6.67
C SER A 37 6.40 -0.54 8.07
N SER A 38 5.76 0.62 8.19
CA SER A 38 5.49 1.21 9.49
C SER A 38 4.42 0.38 10.19
N THR A 39 4.84 -0.41 11.15
CA THR A 39 3.98 -1.00 12.18
C THR A 39 3.53 0.12 13.13
N GLN A 40 2.71 1.02 12.61
CA GLN A 40 2.09 2.04 13.44
C GLN A 40 0.64 1.64 13.64
N PRO A 41 0.17 1.43 14.89
CA PRO A 41 -1.26 1.34 15.15
C PRO A 41 -1.90 2.60 14.55
N ALA A 42 -3.09 2.45 13.96
CA ALA A 42 -3.81 3.58 13.37
C ALA A 42 -3.75 4.75 14.35
N SER A 43 -2.90 5.73 14.06
CA SER A 43 -2.70 6.89 14.94
C SER A 43 -4.06 7.57 15.02
N ALA A 44 -4.56 7.75 16.24
CA ALA A 44 -5.76 8.54 16.48
C ALA A 44 -5.48 9.95 15.95
N GLU A 45 -5.97 10.26 14.75
CA GLU A 45 -5.95 11.62 14.25
C GLU A 45 -6.85 12.46 15.15
N THR A 46 -6.43 13.68 15.46
CA THR A 46 -7.26 14.65 16.17
C THR A 46 -8.25 15.22 15.17
N GLY A 47 -9.52 14.88 15.32
CA GLY A 47 -10.63 15.40 14.51
C GLY A 47 -11.65 16.14 15.35
N VAL A 48 -12.51 16.87 14.69
CA VAL A 48 -13.70 17.47 15.33
C VAL A 48 -14.81 16.40 15.31
N GLU A 49 -15.30 16.05 16.50
CA GLU A 49 -16.37 15.08 16.66
C GLU A 49 -17.68 15.59 16.06
N LYS A 50 -18.21 14.88 15.05
CA LYS A 50 -19.50 15.25 14.41
C LYS A 50 -20.72 14.79 15.21
N VAL A 51 -20.61 13.63 15.84
CA VAL A 51 -21.68 13.01 16.61
C VAL A 51 -21.09 12.49 17.92
N LYS A 52 -21.66 12.94 19.05
CA LYS A 52 -21.27 12.43 20.36
C LYS A 52 -21.65 10.96 20.50
N PRO A 53 -20.77 10.07 20.98
CA PRO A 53 -21.13 8.68 21.25
C PRO A 53 -22.27 8.55 22.25
N ALA A 54 -23.13 7.57 22.06
CA ALA A 54 -24.11 7.18 23.08
C ALA A 54 -23.41 6.56 24.29
N PRO A 55 -23.95 6.73 25.51
CA PRO A 55 -23.32 6.19 26.71
C PRO A 55 -22.96 4.70 26.59
N GLY A 56 -21.74 4.34 26.95
CA GLY A 56 -21.25 2.98 26.91
C GLY A 56 -20.86 2.46 25.50
N THR A 57 -21.03 3.26 24.45
CA THR A 57 -20.62 2.92 23.08
C THR A 57 -19.53 3.87 22.59
N GLY A 58 -18.89 3.55 21.47
CA GLY A 58 -17.98 4.45 20.76
C GLY A 58 -18.47 4.74 19.36
N ASN A 59 -17.82 5.73 18.71
CA ASN A 59 -18.00 6.03 17.30
C ASN A 59 -16.68 5.79 16.54
N VAL A 60 -16.78 5.53 15.24
CA VAL A 60 -15.63 5.55 14.31
C VAL A 60 -15.91 6.59 13.24
N GLN A 61 -15.05 7.61 13.14
CA GLN A 61 -15.19 8.74 12.23
C GLN A 61 -14.00 8.83 11.31
N GLY A 62 -14.25 9.06 10.02
CA GLY A 62 -13.19 9.17 9.02
C GLY A 62 -13.68 9.85 7.76
N LYS A 63 -12.83 9.79 6.72
CA LYS A 63 -13.08 10.42 5.43
C LYS A 63 -12.67 9.52 4.28
N VAL A 64 -13.44 9.55 3.19
CA VAL A 64 -13.10 8.84 1.95
C VAL A 64 -12.87 9.86 0.84
N LEU A 65 -11.78 9.68 0.11
CA LEU A 65 -11.36 10.54 -0.99
C LEU A 65 -11.17 9.73 -2.27
N PHE A 66 -11.38 10.38 -3.40
CA PHE A 66 -10.94 9.89 -4.71
C PHE A 66 -10.29 11.05 -5.46
N ASN A 67 -9.09 10.84 -5.99
CA ASN A 67 -8.30 11.88 -6.65
C ASN A 67 -8.16 13.15 -5.79
N SER A 68 -7.90 12.97 -4.49
CA SER A 68 -7.78 14.05 -3.49
C SER A 68 -9.05 14.88 -3.26
N LYS A 69 -10.20 14.49 -3.82
CA LYS A 69 -11.50 15.13 -3.63
C LYS A 69 -12.40 14.27 -2.73
N PRO A 70 -13.34 14.87 -1.98
CA PRO A 70 -14.35 14.12 -1.23
C PRO A 70 -15.09 13.11 -2.13
N ALA A 71 -15.29 11.90 -1.61
CA ALA A 71 -16.09 10.87 -2.28
C ALA A 71 -17.41 10.68 -1.51
N GLU A 72 -18.51 11.16 -2.10
CA GLU A 72 -19.85 11.10 -1.53
C GLU A 72 -20.51 9.74 -1.75
N ASN A 73 -21.42 9.36 -0.83
CA ASN A 73 -22.25 8.15 -0.89
C ASN A 73 -21.47 6.83 -0.91
N ILE A 74 -20.25 6.83 -0.41
CA ILE A 74 -19.44 5.62 -0.31
C ILE A 74 -19.84 4.83 0.94
N GLU A 75 -20.15 3.55 0.76
CA GLU A 75 -20.39 2.64 1.86
C GLU A 75 -19.08 2.31 2.59
N VAL A 76 -19.07 2.50 3.91
CA VAL A 76 -17.96 2.14 4.79
C VAL A 76 -18.43 1.11 5.80
N LYS A 77 -17.67 0.02 5.93
CA LYS A 77 -17.96 -1.10 6.85
C LYS A 77 -16.86 -1.26 7.88
N LEU A 78 -17.23 -1.34 9.15
CA LEU A 78 -16.36 -1.80 10.23
C LEU A 78 -16.73 -3.26 10.54
N CYS A 79 -15.78 -4.17 10.40
CA CYS A 79 -15.99 -5.59 10.64
C CYS A 79 -15.47 -6.01 12.01
N GLU A 80 -16.23 -6.82 12.71
CA GLU A 80 -15.77 -7.42 13.97
C GLU A 80 -14.52 -8.28 13.73
N LYS A 81 -14.53 -9.10 12.66
CA LYS A 81 -13.38 -9.80 12.11
C LYS A 81 -13.37 -9.70 10.60
N PHE A 82 -12.18 -9.69 10.01
CA PHE A 82 -12.02 -9.61 8.57
C PHE A 82 -10.93 -10.56 8.08
N ASN A 83 -11.29 -11.37 7.09
CA ASN A 83 -10.34 -12.22 6.37
C ASN A 83 -10.52 -12.02 4.87
N ARG A 84 -9.50 -11.43 4.22
CA ARG A 84 -9.52 -11.15 2.78
C ARG A 84 -9.56 -12.41 1.90
N PHE A 85 -9.12 -13.56 2.42
CA PHE A 85 -9.02 -14.82 1.68
C PHE A 85 -10.25 -15.72 1.85
N ILE A 86 -10.97 -15.55 2.94
CA ILE A 86 -12.09 -16.44 3.30
C ILE A 86 -13.30 -15.58 3.71
N GLY A 87 -14.09 -15.15 2.73
CA GLY A 87 -15.43 -14.59 2.97
C GLY A 87 -15.53 -13.17 3.51
N GLY A 88 -14.43 -12.41 3.58
CA GLY A 88 -14.51 -10.98 3.97
C GLY A 88 -14.83 -10.73 5.45
N CYS A 89 -15.87 -9.93 5.74
CA CYS A 89 -16.33 -9.63 7.11
C CYS A 89 -17.01 -10.83 7.74
N GLN A 90 -16.67 -11.11 8.99
CA GLN A 90 -17.28 -12.15 9.84
C GLN A 90 -17.74 -11.52 11.15
N GLY A 91 -18.81 -12.08 11.74
CA GLY A 91 -19.44 -11.54 12.93
C GLY A 91 -20.23 -10.26 12.65
N GLN A 92 -20.31 -9.38 13.64
CA GLN A 92 -21.07 -8.14 13.53
C GLN A 92 -20.39 -7.15 12.60
N THR A 93 -21.18 -6.49 11.74
CA THR A 93 -20.73 -5.45 10.82
C THR A 93 -21.51 -4.16 11.07
N TYR A 94 -20.80 -3.05 11.15
CA TYR A 94 -21.36 -1.70 11.31
C TYR A 94 -21.12 -0.93 10.03
N ILE A 95 -22.15 -0.23 9.53
CA ILE A 95 -22.14 0.41 8.21
C ILE A 95 -22.51 1.88 8.34
N ALA A 96 -21.79 2.73 7.61
CA ALA A 96 -22.16 4.12 7.36
C ALA A 96 -21.94 4.46 5.88
N ARG A 97 -22.46 5.61 5.46
CA ARG A 97 -22.17 6.20 4.13
C ARG A 97 -21.54 7.57 4.30
N THR A 98 -20.66 7.91 3.37
CA THR A 98 -20.05 9.23 3.34
C THR A 98 -21.04 10.30 2.88
N ASP A 99 -20.93 11.48 3.51
CA ASP A 99 -21.65 12.68 3.12
C ASP A 99 -20.97 13.39 1.90
N LYS A 100 -21.51 14.56 1.52
CA LYS A 100 -20.97 15.40 0.43
C LYS A 100 -19.52 15.86 0.64
N ASP A 101 -19.06 15.88 1.89
CA ASP A 101 -17.69 16.24 2.26
C ASP A 101 -16.78 15.01 2.35
N GLY A 102 -17.31 13.82 1.96
CA GLY A 102 -16.64 12.53 2.00
C GLY A 102 -16.48 11.98 3.41
N GLU A 103 -17.13 12.55 4.41
CA GLU A 103 -16.99 12.17 5.81
C GLU A 103 -18.09 11.17 6.24
N TYR A 104 -17.74 10.27 7.15
CA TYR A 104 -18.66 9.29 7.71
C TYR A 104 -18.48 9.15 9.22
N VAL A 105 -19.55 8.75 9.90
CA VAL A 105 -19.54 8.37 11.30
C VAL A 105 -20.28 7.04 11.45
N ILE A 106 -19.59 6.00 11.90
CA ILE A 106 -20.19 4.74 12.33
C ILE A 106 -20.49 4.91 13.82
N THR A 107 -21.77 4.89 14.20
CA THR A 107 -22.23 5.16 15.56
C THR A 107 -22.64 3.89 16.31
N ASN A 108 -22.76 3.99 17.64
CA ASN A 108 -23.24 2.93 18.53
C ASN A 108 -22.42 1.63 18.44
N VAL A 109 -21.11 1.76 18.27
CA VAL A 109 -20.20 0.63 18.18
C VAL A 109 -19.80 0.17 19.58
N PRO A 110 -20.02 -1.10 19.97
CA PRO A 110 -19.56 -1.62 21.25
C PRO A 110 -18.05 -1.49 21.42
N PRO A 111 -17.57 -1.16 22.64
CA PRO A 111 -16.16 -0.98 22.91
C PRO A 111 -15.41 -2.32 22.89
N LYS A 112 -14.64 -2.54 21.84
CA LYS A 112 -13.72 -3.69 21.64
C LYS A 112 -12.78 -3.42 20.47
N GLU A 113 -11.89 -4.36 20.19
CA GLU A 113 -11.06 -4.38 18.98
C GLU A 113 -11.86 -4.93 17.80
N TYR A 114 -11.76 -4.24 16.65
CA TYR A 114 -12.34 -4.62 15.37
C TYR A 114 -11.23 -4.84 14.35
N GLU A 115 -11.47 -5.74 13.38
CA GLU A 115 -10.55 -6.02 12.30
C GLU A 115 -11.16 -5.58 10.97
N GLY A 116 -10.45 -4.71 10.22
CA GLY A 116 -10.91 -4.25 8.92
C GLY A 116 -11.95 -3.13 8.96
N LEU A 117 -11.56 -2.01 8.38
CA LEU A 117 -12.43 -0.91 8.02
C LEU A 117 -12.35 -0.79 6.49
N LEU A 118 -13.47 -1.05 5.83
CA LEU A 118 -13.56 -1.23 4.38
C LEU A 118 -14.35 -0.10 3.75
N ALA A 119 -13.80 0.54 2.71
CA ALA A 119 -14.52 1.49 1.88
C ALA A 119 -14.83 0.85 0.53
N LYS A 120 -16.12 0.86 0.13
CA LYS A 120 -16.57 0.32 -1.15
C LYS A 120 -16.04 1.16 -2.30
N VAL A 121 -15.58 0.52 -3.36
CA VAL A 121 -15.10 1.22 -4.56
C VAL A 121 -16.31 1.54 -5.45
N PHE A 122 -16.94 2.67 -5.20
CA PHE A 122 -18.14 3.13 -5.94
C PHE A 122 -19.22 2.04 -6.08
N GLU A 123 -19.75 1.83 -7.26
CA GLU A 123 -20.79 0.84 -7.54
C GLU A 123 -20.24 -0.58 -7.85
N THR A 124 -18.98 -0.85 -7.49
CA THR A 124 -18.38 -2.19 -7.65
C THR A 124 -18.59 -3.06 -6.42
N ASP A 125 -18.24 -4.36 -6.51
CA ASP A 125 -18.21 -5.26 -5.35
C ASP A 125 -16.83 -5.27 -4.65
N SER A 126 -15.92 -4.38 -5.09
CA SER A 126 -14.58 -4.26 -4.51
C SER A 126 -14.55 -3.31 -3.32
N PHE A 127 -13.65 -3.58 -2.39
CA PHE A 127 -13.43 -2.75 -1.21
C PHE A 127 -11.93 -2.45 -1.04
N ILE A 128 -11.63 -1.22 -0.62
CA ILE A 128 -10.31 -0.81 -0.17
C ILE A 128 -10.28 -0.84 1.37
N PHE A 129 -9.20 -1.34 1.93
CA PHE A 129 -8.97 -1.41 3.37
C PHE A 129 -7.47 -1.28 3.67
N ALA A 130 -7.15 -0.74 4.83
CA ALA A 130 -5.77 -0.65 5.29
C ALA A 130 -5.27 -2.02 5.77
N THR A 131 -4.02 -2.32 5.44
CA THR A 131 -3.36 -3.57 5.81
C THR A 131 -2.14 -3.32 6.67
N THR A 132 -1.76 -4.31 7.46
CA THR A 132 -0.59 -4.31 8.33
C THR A 132 0.14 -5.65 8.24
N GLY A 133 1.31 -5.74 8.90
CA GLY A 133 2.11 -6.96 8.94
C GLY A 133 2.98 -7.18 7.70
N ILE A 134 3.62 -8.34 7.64
CA ILE A 134 4.51 -8.73 6.53
C ILE A 134 3.68 -8.83 5.24
N ALA A 135 4.12 -8.13 4.21
CA ALA A 135 3.48 -8.09 2.89
C ALA A 135 1.99 -7.65 2.91
N GLY A 136 1.55 -6.92 3.95
CA GLY A 136 0.17 -6.45 4.06
C GLY A 136 -0.85 -7.59 4.16
N LEU A 137 -0.50 -8.71 4.77
CA LEU A 137 -1.36 -9.90 4.83
C LEU A 137 -2.50 -9.77 5.84
N SER A 138 -2.34 -8.92 6.87
CA SER A 138 -3.35 -8.71 7.91
C SER A 138 -4.10 -7.40 7.70
N ALA A 139 -5.39 -7.37 8.01
CA ALA A 139 -6.13 -6.12 8.10
C ALA A 139 -5.70 -5.32 9.32
N ASN A 140 -5.81 -3.99 9.25
CA ASN A 140 -5.60 -3.12 10.40
C ASN A 140 -6.64 -3.40 11.48
N LYS A 141 -6.21 -3.22 12.73
CA LYS A 141 -7.05 -3.31 13.92
C LYS A 141 -7.47 -1.93 14.40
N TYR A 142 -8.68 -1.83 14.92
CA TYR A 142 -9.33 -0.59 15.33
C TYR A 142 -9.88 -0.77 16.74
N GLN A 143 -9.27 -0.11 17.73
CA GLN A 143 -9.72 -0.17 19.12
C GLN A 143 -10.80 0.89 19.37
N VAL A 144 -12.05 0.47 19.47
CA VAL A 144 -13.17 1.32 19.89
C VAL A 144 -13.25 1.37 21.40
N THR A 145 -13.38 2.58 21.96
CA THR A 145 -13.46 2.82 23.42
C THR A 145 -14.80 3.44 23.73
N ALA A 146 -15.40 3.05 24.88
CA ALA A 146 -16.65 3.63 25.35
C ALA A 146 -16.55 5.15 25.52
N ASP A 147 -17.63 5.85 25.17
CA ASP A 147 -17.81 7.30 25.30
C ASP A 147 -16.78 8.14 24.50
N LYS A 148 -16.13 7.52 23.49
CA LYS A 148 -15.11 8.18 22.65
C LYS A 148 -15.33 7.92 21.16
N THR A 149 -14.93 8.91 20.35
CA THR A 149 -14.84 8.77 18.90
C THR A 149 -13.41 8.38 18.51
N LEU A 150 -13.28 7.27 17.79
CA LEU A 150 -12.05 6.86 17.11
C LEU A 150 -11.98 7.58 15.77
N PHE A 151 -11.01 8.49 15.60
CA PHE A 151 -10.72 9.11 14.34
C PHE A 151 -9.75 8.25 13.55
N VAL A 152 -10.03 8.05 12.26
CA VAL A 152 -9.21 7.23 11.37
C VAL A 152 -8.73 8.05 10.17
N SER A 153 -7.53 7.75 9.70
CA SER A 153 -6.92 8.45 8.55
C SER A 153 -7.79 8.32 7.30
N PRO A 154 -7.81 9.34 6.42
CA PRO A 154 -8.58 9.31 5.18
C PRO A 154 -8.22 8.12 4.30
N THR A 155 -9.24 7.44 3.77
CA THR A 155 -9.10 6.37 2.79
C THR A 155 -9.14 6.96 1.37
N ASN A 156 -8.11 6.73 0.55
CA ASN A 156 -8.15 7.06 -0.86
C ASN A 156 -8.66 5.87 -1.67
N LEU A 157 -9.74 6.08 -2.40
CA LEU A 157 -10.23 5.10 -3.38
C LEU A 157 -9.37 5.13 -4.64
N TYR A 158 -9.33 3.99 -5.31
CA TYR A 158 -8.84 3.85 -6.68
C TYR A 158 -9.67 2.81 -7.40
N LYS A 159 -9.67 2.84 -8.75
CA LYS A 159 -10.48 1.93 -9.57
C LYS A 159 -9.62 0.82 -10.16
N GLY A 160 -10.21 -0.33 -10.45
CA GLY A 160 -9.57 -1.46 -11.12
C GLY A 160 -9.88 -1.50 -12.62
N ASP A 161 -9.90 -0.34 -13.30
CA ASP A 161 -10.40 -0.20 -14.68
C ASP A 161 -9.35 0.32 -15.68
N LEU A 162 -8.08 0.45 -15.28
CA LEU A 162 -7.00 0.81 -16.19
C LEU A 162 -6.73 -0.30 -17.19
N LYS A 163 -6.84 0.02 -18.48
CA LYS A 163 -6.74 -0.98 -19.56
C LYS A 163 -5.31 -1.16 -20.02
N ILE A 164 -4.88 -2.41 -20.05
CA ILE A 164 -3.63 -2.84 -20.66
C ILE A 164 -3.87 -3.12 -22.15
N LEU A 165 -2.98 -2.58 -23.00
CA LEU A 165 -3.02 -2.75 -24.45
C LEU A 165 -2.04 -3.80 -24.94
N ASN A 166 -0.81 -3.86 -24.35
CA ASN A 166 0.24 -4.80 -24.73
C ASN A 166 1.25 -5.04 -23.58
N PRO A 167 1.71 -6.28 -23.32
CA PRO A 167 1.10 -7.52 -23.79
C PRO A 167 -0.27 -7.77 -23.12
N LYS A 168 -1.18 -8.36 -23.87
CA LYS A 168 -2.51 -8.78 -23.35
C LYS A 168 -2.40 -10.08 -22.59
N ALA A 169 -3.41 -10.37 -21.78
CA ALA A 169 -3.52 -11.64 -21.09
C ALA A 169 -3.40 -12.83 -22.05
N GLY A 170 -2.55 -13.80 -21.70
CA GLY A 170 -2.27 -15.00 -22.53
C GLY A 170 -1.37 -14.80 -23.74
N SER A 171 -0.82 -13.59 -23.96
CA SER A 171 0.09 -13.33 -25.06
C SER A 171 1.38 -14.14 -24.94
N LYS A 172 1.95 -14.53 -26.09
CA LYS A 172 3.30 -15.04 -26.23
C LYS A 172 4.14 -13.96 -26.90
N VAL A 173 5.23 -13.57 -26.29
CA VAL A 173 6.07 -12.46 -26.75
C VAL A 173 7.55 -12.88 -26.86
N SER A 174 8.31 -12.16 -27.68
CA SER A 174 9.77 -12.28 -27.70
C SER A 174 10.39 -11.51 -26.53
N ALA A 175 11.49 -12.01 -25.99
CA ALA A 175 12.29 -11.30 -25.00
C ALA A 175 12.88 -9.99 -25.53
N GLN A 176 13.11 -9.91 -26.86
CA GLN A 176 13.66 -8.74 -27.52
C GLN A 176 12.54 -7.84 -28.08
N GLY A 177 12.66 -6.53 -27.85
CA GLY A 177 11.73 -5.55 -28.37
C GLY A 177 10.34 -5.58 -27.72
N LEU A 178 10.24 -6.14 -26.52
CA LEU A 178 8.98 -6.10 -25.77
C LEU A 178 8.63 -4.66 -25.39
N GLU A 179 7.46 -4.22 -25.77
CA GLU A 179 6.91 -2.93 -25.42
C GLU A 179 5.66 -3.12 -24.57
N LEU A 180 5.64 -2.51 -23.40
CA LEU A 180 4.46 -2.43 -22.53
C LEU A 180 3.62 -1.23 -22.96
N LYS A 181 2.30 -1.38 -23.03
CA LYS A 181 1.37 -0.30 -23.39
C LYS A 181 0.09 -0.39 -22.58
N TRP A 182 -0.45 0.76 -22.22
CA TRP A 182 -1.73 0.92 -21.53
C TRP A 182 -2.47 2.18 -21.97
N ASP A 183 -3.76 2.26 -21.68
CA ASP A 183 -4.55 3.46 -21.96
C ASP A 183 -4.17 4.61 -21.03
N ALA A 184 -4.25 5.84 -21.54
CA ALA A 184 -4.16 7.02 -20.71
C ALA A 184 -5.32 7.05 -19.70
N TYR A 185 -5.00 7.30 -18.42
CA TYR A 185 -6.01 7.40 -17.38
C TYR A 185 -6.29 8.88 -17.06
N PRO A 186 -7.56 9.29 -16.91
CA PRO A 186 -7.91 10.67 -16.58
C PRO A 186 -7.20 11.16 -15.33
N ASP A 187 -6.67 12.37 -15.36
CA ASP A 187 -5.94 13.04 -14.27
C ASP A 187 -4.62 12.33 -13.84
N ALA A 188 -4.18 11.30 -14.55
CA ALA A 188 -2.90 10.67 -14.25
C ALA A 188 -1.74 11.60 -14.61
N ALA A 189 -0.84 11.82 -13.66
CA ALA A 189 0.41 12.54 -13.85
C ALA A 189 1.56 11.60 -14.20
N TYR A 190 1.49 10.35 -13.75
CA TYR A 190 2.47 9.31 -14.04
C TYR A 190 1.89 7.92 -13.74
N TYR A 191 2.62 6.90 -14.14
CA TYR A 191 2.30 5.50 -13.92
C TYR A 191 3.44 4.78 -13.22
N LYS A 192 3.11 3.68 -12.53
CA LYS A 192 4.09 2.70 -12.08
C LYS A 192 3.70 1.33 -12.58
N PHE A 193 4.66 0.57 -13.10
CA PHE A 193 4.40 -0.82 -13.47
C PHE A 193 5.35 -1.78 -12.75
N SER A 194 4.91 -3.03 -12.63
CA SER A 194 5.72 -4.13 -12.11
C SER A 194 5.51 -5.36 -12.97
N ILE A 195 6.60 -6.11 -13.20
CA ILE A 195 6.59 -7.42 -13.84
C ILE A 195 7.10 -8.43 -12.82
N HIS A 196 6.33 -9.48 -12.55
CA HIS A 196 6.67 -10.56 -11.63
C HIS A 196 6.72 -11.88 -12.39
N ALA A 197 7.80 -12.65 -12.21
CA ALA A 197 7.86 -14.02 -12.72
C ALA A 197 6.94 -14.93 -11.90
N GLU A 198 6.25 -15.87 -12.57
CA GLU A 198 5.44 -16.90 -11.89
C GLU A 198 6.33 -18.01 -11.30
N GLU A 199 7.47 -18.27 -11.95
CA GLU A 199 8.45 -19.24 -11.49
C GLU A 199 9.43 -18.62 -10.48
N ALA A 200 9.63 -19.26 -9.35
CA ALA A 200 10.49 -18.74 -8.26
C ALA A 200 11.98 -18.60 -8.65
N THR A 201 12.41 -19.28 -9.71
CA THR A 201 13.80 -19.28 -10.20
C THR A 201 14.09 -18.12 -11.16
N VAL A 202 13.04 -17.44 -11.62
CA VAL A 202 13.16 -16.31 -12.57
C VAL A 202 12.96 -15.01 -11.83
N THR A 203 13.85 -14.05 -12.04
CA THR A 203 13.77 -12.71 -11.46
C THR A 203 13.35 -11.69 -12.52
N SER A 204 12.58 -10.68 -12.11
CA SER A 204 12.27 -9.54 -12.96
C SER A 204 13.04 -8.32 -12.50
N PRO A 205 13.68 -7.58 -13.41
CA PRO A 205 14.35 -6.33 -13.09
C PRO A 205 13.39 -5.14 -12.92
N TYR A 206 12.10 -5.33 -13.17
CA TYR A 206 11.09 -4.27 -13.22
C TYR A 206 10.09 -4.37 -12.07
N ILE A 207 10.33 -3.62 -11.01
CA ILE A 207 9.44 -3.55 -9.83
C ILE A 207 9.18 -2.07 -9.50
N ASN A 208 7.92 -1.65 -9.58
CA ASN A 208 7.48 -0.27 -9.33
C ASN A 208 8.20 0.79 -10.16
N GLU A 209 8.50 0.46 -11.42
CA GLU A 209 9.15 1.38 -12.35
C GLU A 209 8.20 2.52 -12.71
N ARG A 210 8.68 3.77 -12.55
CA ARG A 210 7.90 4.98 -12.87
C ARG A 210 8.06 5.35 -14.34
N VAL A 211 6.92 5.69 -14.96
CA VAL A 211 6.84 6.16 -16.35
C VAL A 211 5.85 7.33 -16.41
N ASP A 212 6.24 8.41 -17.08
CA ASP A 212 5.36 9.59 -17.24
C ASP A 212 4.45 9.46 -18.48
N GLY A 213 4.71 8.46 -19.36
CA GLY A 213 3.89 8.14 -20.55
C GLY A 213 3.06 6.88 -20.40
N THR A 214 2.44 6.45 -21.49
CA THR A 214 1.55 5.27 -21.55
C THR A 214 2.20 4.05 -22.21
N SER A 215 3.52 4.08 -22.38
CA SER A 215 4.30 2.95 -22.88
C SER A 215 5.70 2.91 -22.27
N PHE A 216 6.29 1.73 -22.29
CA PHE A 216 7.65 1.49 -21.85
C PHE A 216 8.29 0.40 -22.72
N SER A 217 9.44 0.69 -23.33
CA SER A 217 10.24 -0.31 -24.04
C SER A 217 11.13 -1.04 -23.05
N VAL A 218 10.98 -2.36 -22.96
CA VAL A 218 11.77 -3.22 -22.07
C VAL A 218 13.21 -3.26 -22.57
N ASP A 219 14.12 -2.65 -21.81
CA ASP A 219 15.55 -2.54 -22.16
C ASP A 219 16.39 -3.70 -21.62
N LYS A 220 15.94 -4.34 -20.54
CA LYS A 220 16.58 -5.54 -19.98
C LYS A 220 15.75 -6.76 -20.37
N PRO A 221 16.31 -7.65 -21.22
CA PRO A 221 15.58 -8.82 -21.69
C PRO A 221 15.07 -9.66 -20.49
N LEU A 222 13.82 -10.09 -20.59
CA LEU A 222 13.26 -11.06 -19.65
C LEU A 222 13.70 -12.46 -20.06
N GLU A 223 13.98 -13.30 -19.08
CA GLU A 223 14.26 -14.71 -19.32
C GLU A 223 13.01 -15.42 -19.86
N LYS A 224 13.20 -16.57 -20.50
CA LYS A 224 12.09 -17.43 -20.93
C LYS A 224 11.27 -17.87 -19.73
N GLY A 225 9.94 -17.66 -19.77
CA GLY A 225 9.07 -18.00 -18.67
C GLY A 225 7.72 -17.30 -18.73
N THR A 226 6.91 -17.52 -17.72
CA THR A 226 5.60 -16.88 -17.55
C THR A 226 5.70 -15.74 -16.55
N TYR A 227 5.15 -14.60 -16.93
CA TYR A 227 5.17 -13.39 -16.14
C TYR A 227 3.76 -12.86 -15.93
N ARG A 228 3.58 -12.20 -14.79
CA ARG A 228 2.42 -11.39 -14.46
C ARG A 228 2.85 -9.94 -14.38
N TRP A 229 2.05 -9.04 -14.93
CA TRP A 229 2.33 -7.63 -14.84
C TRP A 229 1.08 -6.80 -14.60
N ARG A 230 1.30 -5.64 -14.03
CA ARG A 230 0.27 -4.65 -13.78
C ARG A 230 0.82 -3.25 -13.92
N VAL A 231 -0.08 -2.28 -14.06
CA VAL A 231 0.23 -0.86 -14.06
C VAL A 231 -0.75 -0.13 -13.16
N ASP A 232 -0.24 0.84 -12.42
CA ASP A 232 -0.99 1.72 -11.53
C ASP A 232 -0.87 3.16 -12.04
N ALA A 233 -1.97 3.92 -12.04
CA ALA A 233 -2.01 5.33 -12.39
C ALA A 233 -2.03 6.20 -11.13
N PHE A 234 -1.27 7.30 -11.12
CA PHE A 234 -1.15 8.23 -10.00
C PHE A 234 -1.36 9.68 -10.44
N ASN A 235 -1.99 10.48 -9.60
CA ASN A 235 -2.07 11.93 -9.79
C ASN A 235 -0.78 12.65 -9.35
N SER A 236 -0.72 13.97 -9.54
CA SER A 236 0.42 14.82 -9.16
C SER A 236 0.68 14.91 -7.65
N SER A 237 -0.25 14.46 -6.81
CA SER A 237 -0.14 14.38 -5.35
C SER A 237 0.16 12.96 -4.85
N ASP A 238 0.69 12.08 -5.71
CA ASP A 238 1.04 10.69 -5.43
C ASP A 238 -0.15 9.83 -4.92
N LYS A 239 -1.38 10.21 -5.27
CA LYS A 239 -2.56 9.40 -4.96
C LYS A 239 -2.86 8.47 -6.13
N LYS A 240 -2.97 7.17 -5.84
CA LYS A 240 -3.38 6.16 -6.80
C LYS A 240 -4.80 6.45 -7.28
N LEU A 241 -4.99 6.49 -8.60
CA LEU A 241 -6.28 6.72 -9.27
C LEU A 241 -6.90 5.42 -9.75
N ALA A 242 -6.05 4.56 -10.31
CA ALA A 242 -6.48 3.29 -10.84
C ALA A 242 -5.34 2.27 -10.85
N GLU A 243 -5.74 1.02 -10.99
CA GLU A 243 -4.85 -0.10 -11.31
C GLU A 243 -5.41 -0.93 -12.44
N SER A 244 -4.55 -1.66 -13.13
CA SER A 244 -4.97 -2.73 -14.03
C SER A 244 -5.33 -3.99 -13.23
N SER A 245 -5.99 -4.95 -13.88
CA SER A 245 -6.23 -6.26 -13.29
C SER A 245 -4.91 -6.92 -12.89
N ASP A 246 -4.87 -7.57 -11.72
CA ASP A 246 -3.69 -8.32 -11.25
C ASP A 246 -3.41 -9.61 -12.04
N ASP A 247 -4.37 -10.04 -12.88
CA ASP A 247 -4.31 -11.34 -13.56
C ASP A 247 -3.77 -11.27 -15.00
N ILE A 248 -3.08 -10.18 -15.36
CA ILE A 248 -2.52 -10.05 -16.70
C ILE A 248 -1.22 -10.82 -16.80
N LYS A 249 -1.29 -12.01 -17.40
CA LYS A 249 -0.18 -12.92 -17.63
C LYS A 249 0.21 -12.96 -19.10
N PHE A 250 1.52 -13.08 -19.35
CA PHE A 250 2.09 -13.32 -20.67
C PHE A 250 3.28 -14.28 -20.56
N THR A 251 3.68 -14.88 -21.69
CA THR A 251 4.80 -15.82 -21.75
C THR A 251 5.90 -15.29 -22.66
N VAL A 252 7.13 -15.30 -22.20
CA VAL A 252 8.34 -15.03 -22.98
C VAL A 252 8.88 -16.36 -23.52
N ASN A 253 9.08 -16.42 -24.86
CA ASN A 253 9.54 -17.63 -25.57
C ASN A 253 11.07 -17.63 -25.80
#